data_556602aab3bc08facda41ee2f84de0d4
#
_entry.id   556602aab3bc08facda41ee2f84de0d4
#
_cell.length_a   1.000
_cell.length_b   1.000
_cell.length_c   1.000
_cell.angle_alpha   90.00
_cell.angle_beta   90.00
_cell.angle_gamma   90.00
#
_symmetry.space_group_name_H-M   'P 1'
#
loop_
_entity.id
_entity.type
_entity.pdbx_description
1 polymer ?
#
loop_
_entity_poly.entity_id
_entity_poly.type
_entity_poly.pdbx_seq_one_letter_code
_entity_poly.pdbx_strand_id
1 'polypeptide(L)'
;MKMTKINSRAKGKSAEREVIGELKRLLPPELTNDLERNLEQTRNGGYDIVGLKGWAPEVKRYAKILPADLDSFWEQTVTQARNECKRPALFMREDRREWRVRVALCDLSNTFEMHDITLQWTAEISMEAFADLVKATV
;
A
#
# COMPACT_ATOMS: atom_id res chain seq x y z
N MET A 1 20.34 -11.20 18.37
CA MET A 1 19.31 -10.71 17.45
C MET A 1 19.55 -9.30 17.00
N LYS A 2 20.81 -8.89 17.02
CA LYS A 2 21.22 -7.54 16.64
C LYS A 2 21.14 -7.26 15.14
N MET A 3 20.90 -8.29 14.33
CA MET A 3 20.82 -8.14 12.88
C MET A 3 19.47 -7.61 12.36
N THR A 4 18.49 -7.48 13.26
CA THR A 4 17.13 -7.15 12.87
C THR A 4 16.99 -5.77 12.21
N LYS A 5 17.71 -4.76 12.67
CA LYS A 5 17.58 -3.39 12.13
C LYS A 5 18.10 -3.28 10.69
N ILE A 6 19.25 -3.87 10.41
CA ILE A 6 19.84 -3.83 9.05
C ILE A 6 18.98 -4.65 8.10
N ASN A 7 18.53 -5.82 8.55
CA ASN A 7 17.67 -6.70 7.76
C ASN A 7 16.30 -6.06 7.50
N SER A 8 15.77 -5.28 8.45
CA SER A 8 14.49 -4.60 8.29
C SER A 8 14.55 -3.52 7.20
N ARG A 9 15.64 -2.76 7.12
CA ARG A 9 15.82 -1.75 6.08
C ARG A 9 15.95 -2.38 4.69
N ALA A 10 16.75 -3.43 4.59
CA ALA A 10 16.91 -4.18 3.34
C ALA A 10 15.59 -4.81 2.90
N LYS A 11 14.85 -5.40 3.85
CA LYS A 11 13.51 -5.94 3.61
C LYS A 11 12.54 -4.87 3.12
N GLY A 12 12.57 -3.68 3.72
CA GLY A 12 11.70 -2.58 3.33
C GLY A 12 11.92 -2.14 1.89
N LYS A 13 13.18 -1.92 1.51
CA LYS A 13 13.54 -1.54 0.14
C LYS A 13 13.18 -2.63 -0.87
N SER A 14 13.46 -3.88 -0.51
CA SER A 14 13.15 -5.03 -1.35
C SER A 14 11.64 -5.18 -1.52
N ALA A 15 10.88 -4.98 -0.43
CA ALA A 15 9.42 -5.08 -0.45
C ALA A 15 8.81 -4.02 -1.38
N GLU A 16 9.27 -2.79 -1.31
CA GLU A 16 8.79 -1.72 -2.20
C GLU A 16 9.06 -2.06 -3.65
N ARG A 17 10.23 -2.58 -3.96
CA ARG A 17 10.58 -3.02 -5.31
C ARG A 17 9.72 -4.18 -5.79
N GLU A 18 9.40 -5.12 -4.89
CA GLU A 18 8.50 -6.24 -5.22
C GLU A 18 7.12 -5.72 -5.61
N VAL A 19 6.57 -4.80 -4.83
CA VAL A 19 5.24 -4.22 -5.13
C VAL A 19 5.25 -3.50 -6.47
N ILE A 20 6.27 -2.69 -6.72
CA ILE A 20 6.42 -2.00 -8.01
C ILE A 20 6.47 -3.01 -9.15
N GLY A 21 7.26 -4.08 -9.00
CA GLY A 21 7.36 -5.14 -10.00
C GLY A 21 6.02 -5.82 -10.28
N GLU A 22 5.25 -6.09 -9.22
CA GLU A 22 3.92 -6.70 -9.36
C GLU A 22 2.94 -5.76 -10.05
N LEU A 23 2.95 -4.48 -9.71
CA LEU A 23 2.10 -3.50 -10.36
C LEU A 23 2.44 -3.35 -11.85
N LYS A 24 3.73 -3.36 -12.19
CA LYS A 24 4.16 -3.30 -13.59
C LYS A 24 3.76 -4.54 -14.38
N ARG A 25 3.73 -5.69 -13.72
CA ARG A 25 3.28 -6.94 -14.35
C ARG A 25 1.78 -6.94 -14.64
N LEU A 26 1.00 -6.32 -13.77
CA LEU A 26 -0.47 -6.39 -13.80
C LEU A 26 -1.13 -5.21 -14.53
N LEU A 27 -0.46 -4.07 -14.60
CA LEU A 27 -1.02 -2.85 -15.15
C LEU A 27 -0.36 -2.49 -16.49
N PRO A 28 -1.09 -1.80 -17.38
CA PRO A 28 -0.49 -1.32 -18.62
C PRO A 28 0.60 -0.27 -18.36
N PRO A 29 1.60 -0.16 -19.25
CA PRO A 29 2.72 0.77 -19.05
C PRO A 29 2.30 2.22 -18.80
N GLU A 30 1.21 2.67 -19.39
CA GLU A 30 0.71 4.04 -19.23
C GLU A 30 0.43 4.38 -17.76
N LEU A 31 0.08 3.36 -16.96
CA LEU A 31 -0.24 3.53 -15.55
C LEU A 31 0.95 3.29 -14.62
N THR A 32 2.07 2.80 -15.16
CA THR A 32 3.21 2.40 -14.33
C THR A 32 4.53 3.07 -14.71
N ASN A 33 4.54 3.91 -15.76
CA ASN A 33 5.77 4.56 -16.22
C ASN A 33 6.45 5.41 -15.14
N ASP A 34 5.68 6.01 -14.25
CA ASP A 34 6.19 6.90 -13.22
C ASP A 34 6.33 6.24 -11.85
N LEU A 35 6.08 4.93 -11.76
CA LEU A 35 6.21 4.23 -10.49
C LEU A 35 7.65 4.18 -10.02
N GLU A 36 7.87 4.66 -8.80
CA GLU A 36 9.18 4.58 -8.15
C GLU A 36 9.02 4.63 -6.64
N ARG A 37 10.07 4.22 -5.94
CA ARG A 37 10.12 4.35 -4.49
C ARG A 37 10.17 5.83 -4.10
N ASN A 38 9.46 6.19 -3.04
CA ASN A 38 9.46 7.56 -2.56
C ASN A 38 10.71 7.84 -1.75
N LEU A 39 11.73 8.39 -2.38
CA LEU A 39 13.02 8.69 -1.75
C LEU A 39 12.97 9.93 -0.85
N GLU A 40 11.91 10.73 -0.93
CA GLU A 40 11.72 11.92 -0.12
C GLU A 40 11.04 11.65 1.21
N GLN A 41 10.50 10.44 1.42
CA GLN A 41 9.75 10.13 2.64
C GLN A 41 10.59 10.24 3.91
N THR A 42 11.90 10.06 3.83
CA THR A 42 12.79 10.18 4.98
C THR A 42 12.89 11.62 5.50
N ARG A 43 12.64 12.61 4.64
CA ARG A 43 12.66 14.03 5.01
C ARG A 43 11.28 14.55 5.36
N ASN A 44 10.30 14.21 4.52
CA ASN A 44 8.98 14.84 4.55
C ASN A 44 7.88 13.88 4.99
N GLY A 45 8.24 12.65 5.31
CA GLY A 45 7.26 11.59 5.54
C GLY A 45 6.58 11.20 4.24
N GLY A 46 5.37 10.63 4.34
CA GLY A 46 4.59 10.28 3.17
C GLY A 46 4.59 8.78 2.89
N TYR A 47 3.89 8.41 1.84
CA TYR A 47 3.72 7.01 1.46
C TYR A 47 4.94 6.48 0.70
N ASP A 48 5.03 5.16 0.57
CA ASP A 48 6.25 4.47 0.15
C ASP A 48 6.52 4.47 -1.35
N ILE A 49 5.48 4.54 -2.18
CA ILE A 49 5.61 4.46 -3.64
C ILE A 49 4.88 5.65 -4.26
N VAL A 50 5.57 6.36 -5.14
CA VAL A 50 4.99 7.48 -5.90
C VAL A 50 4.73 7.05 -7.35
N GLY A 51 3.88 7.80 -8.03
CA GLY A 51 3.62 7.60 -9.46
C GLY A 51 2.40 6.76 -9.77
N LEU A 52 1.67 6.25 -8.78
CA LEU A 52 0.40 5.58 -9.00
C LEU A 52 -0.72 6.60 -8.83
N LYS A 53 -1.26 7.08 -9.93
CA LYS A 53 -2.19 8.21 -9.95
C LYS A 53 -3.42 7.98 -9.06
N GLY A 54 -3.61 8.90 -8.11
CA GLY A 54 -4.77 8.88 -7.20
C GLY A 54 -4.63 7.96 -6.00
N TRP A 55 -3.53 7.24 -5.88
CA TRP A 55 -3.30 6.28 -4.81
C TRP A 55 -2.04 6.61 -4.00
N ALA A 56 -2.07 6.30 -2.72
CA ALA A 56 -0.93 6.46 -1.81
C ALA A 56 -0.57 5.09 -1.23
N PRO A 57 0.32 4.34 -1.88
CA PRO A 57 0.70 3.02 -1.41
C PRO A 57 1.64 3.06 -0.22
N GLU A 58 1.30 2.31 0.82
CA GLU A 58 2.16 1.99 1.96
C GLU A 58 2.49 0.51 1.89
N VAL A 59 3.74 0.14 2.17
CA VAL A 59 4.22 -1.23 2.00
C VAL A 59 4.74 -1.77 3.34
N LYS A 60 4.22 -2.92 3.77
CA LYS A 60 4.61 -3.58 5.00
C LYS A 60 4.90 -5.06 4.73
N ARG A 61 6.12 -5.49 5.04
CA ARG A 61 6.52 -6.89 4.93
C ARG A 61 7.18 -7.31 6.23
N TYR A 62 6.58 -8.31 6.86
CA TYR A 62 7.02 -8.84 8.15
C TYR A 62 6.90 -10.35 8.16
N ALA A 63 7.61 -11.01 9.09
CA ALA A 63 7.45 -12.44 9.28
C ALA A 63 5.99 -12.77 9.62
N LYS A 64 5.39 -11.94 10.48
CA LYS A 64 3.99 -12.06 10.89
C LYS A 64 3.43 -10.69 11.19
N ILE A 65 2.18 -10.45 10.79
CA ILE A 65 1.45 -9.22 11.05
C ILE A 65 0.32 -9.52 12.04
N LEU A 66 0.39 -8.93 13.23
CA LEU A 66 -0.62 -9.15 14.27
C LEU A 66 -1.78 -8.16 14.10
N PRO A 67 -2.98 -8.45 14.66
CA PRO A 67 -4.12 -7.53 14.56
C PRO A 67 -3.83 -6.11 15.04
N ALA A 68 -3.07 -5.94 16.12
CA ALA A 68 -2.70 -4.61 16.60
C ALA A 68 -1.80 -3.86 15.60
N ASP A 69 -0.91 -4.58 14.92
CA ASP A 69 -0.05 -4.01 13.89
C ASP A 69 -0.88 -3.53 12.70
N LEU A 70 -1.87 -4.32 12.31
CA LEU A 70 -2.74 -4.00 11.18
C LEU A 70 -3.46 -2.68 11.40
N ASP A 71 -4.01 -2.47 12.60
CA ASP A 71 -4.71 -1.23 12.95
C ASP A 71 -3.77 -0.03 12.83
N SER A 72 -2.57 -0.15 13.40
CA SER A 72 -1.54 0.88 13.35
C SER A 72 -1.08 1.18 11.91
N PHE A 73 -0.85 0.13 11.12
CA PHE A 73 -0.43 0.28 9.73
C PHE A 73 -1.51 0.97 8.89
N TRP A 74 -2.77 0.61 9.09
CA TRP A 74 -3.86 1.23 8.35
C TRP A 74 -4.02 2.70 8.72
N GLU A 75 -3.95 3.03 9.99
CA GLU A 75 -4.02 4.42 10.45
C GLU A 75 -2.92 5.28 9.81
N GLN A 76 -1.70 4.77 9.77
CA GLN A 76 -0.58 5.43 9.10
C GLN A 76 -0.86 5.63 7.61
N THR A 77 -1.36 4.59 6.95
CA THR A 77 -1.69 4.62 5.52
C THR A 77 -2.72 5.69 5.20
N VAL A 78 -3.78 5.77 6.00
CA VAL A 78 -4.84 6.77 5.85
C VAL A 78 -4.31 8.19 6.05
N THR A 79 -3.53 8.41 7.10
CA THR A 79 -2.97 9.73 7.40
C THR A 79 -2.13 10.25 6.23
N GLN A 80 -1.26 9.41 5.70
CA GLN A 80 -0.39 9.79 4.60
C GLN A 80 -1.17 10.04 3.31
N ALA A 81 -2.20 9.24 3.04
CA ALA A 81 -3.04 9.41 1.86
C ALA A 81 -3.84 10.72 1.94
N ARG A 82 -4.40 11.03 3.10
CA ARG A 82 -5.17 12.26 3.31
C ARG A 82 -4.33 13.50 3.11
N ASN A 83 -3.08 13.48 3.55
CA ASN A 83 -2.17 14.61 3.40
C ASN A 83 -1.95 14.98 1.92
N GLU A 84 -2.10 14.03 1.02
CA GLU A 84 -1.90 14.22 -0.42
C GLU A 84 -3.22 14.14 -1.21
N CYS A 85 -4.36 14.07 -0.53
CA CYS A 85 -5.69 13.93 -1.14
C CYS A 85 -5.77 12.72 -2.07
N LYS A 86 -5.22 11.59 -1.63
CA LYS A 86 -5.18 10.34 -2.40
C LYS A 86 -5.88 9.21 -1.66
N ARG A 87 -6.16 8.12 -2.39
CA ARG A 87 -6.76 6.92 -1.82
C ARG A 87 -5.69 6.09 -1.11
N PRO A 88 -5.95 5.62 0.11
CA PRO A 88 -4.99 4.76 0.81
C PRO A 88 -4.99 3.34 0.26
N ALA A 89 -3.81 2.76 0.12
CA ALA A 89 -3.64 1.36 -0.25
C ALA A 89 -2.50 0.78 0.59
N LEU A 90 -2.82 -0.19 1.45
CA LEU A 90 -1.85 -0.83 2.31
C LEU A 90 -1.48 -2.20 1.73
N PHE A 91 -0.27 -2.29 1.20
CA PHE A 91 0.28 -3.53 0.65
C PHE A 91 0.98 -4.28 1.77
N MET A 92 0.53 -5.51 2.01
CA MET A 92 1.05 -6.33 3.10
C MET A 92 1.47 -7.70 2.62
N ARG A 93 2.57 -8.19 3.18
CA ARG A 93 3.00 -9.56 2.96
C ARG A 93 3.63 -10.10 4.23
N GLU A 94 3.17 -11.26 4.66
CA GLU A 94 3.86 -12.08 5.66
C GLU A 94 4.81 -13.02 4.94
N ASP A 95 5.82 -13.54 5.65
CA ASP A 95 6.76 -14.48 5.06
C ASP A 95 6.02 -15.70 4.52
N ARG A 96 6.42 -16.16 3.32
CA ARG A 96 5.84 -17.31 2.62
C ARG A 96 4.37 -17.14 2.20
N ARG A 97 3.87 -15.90 2.23
CA ARG A 97 2.52 -15.57 1.79
C ARG A 97 2.56 -14.66 0.58
N GLU A 98 1.44 -14.55 -0.10
CA GLU A 98 1.28 -13.63 -1.22
C GLU A 98 1.01 -12.21 -0.74
N TRP A 99 1.28 -11.24 -1.61
CA TRP A 99 0.90 -9.86 -1.35
C TRP A 99 -0.61 -9.71 -1.27
N ARG A 100 -1.06 -8.97 -0.28
CA ARG A 100 -2.47 -8.59 -0.12
C ARG A 100 -2.54 -7.07 -0.02
N VAL A 101 -3.66 -6.50 -0.45
CA VAL A 101 -3.84 -5.05 -0.44
C VAL A 101 -5.09 -4.72 0.35
N ARG A 102 -4.96 -3.87 1.34
CA ARG A 102 -6.10 -3.37 2.10
C ARG A 102 -6.50 -2.01 1.57
N VAL A 103 -7.79 -1.85 1.28
CA VAL A 103 -8.36 -0.61 0.75
C VAL A 103 -9.64 -0.26 1.51
N ALA A 104 -10.04 1.00 1.43
CA ALA A 104 -11.31 1.44 2.02
C ALA A 104 -12.49 0.90 1.20
N LEU A 105 -13.56 0.48 1.88
CA LEU A 105 -14.75 0.00 1.19
C LEU A 105 -15.35 1.07 0.29
N CYS A 106 -15.27 2.35 0.67
CA CYS A 106 -15.78 3.45 -0.16
C CYS A 106 -15.05 3.58 -1.50
N ASP A 107 -13.82 3.06 -1.60
CA ASP A 107 -13.08 3.03 -2.86
C ASP A 107 -13.47 1.84 -3.74
N LEU A 108 -14.16 0.85 -3.17
CA LEU A 108 -14.65 -0.31 -3.90
C LEU A 108 -16.07 -0.12 -4.41
N SER A 109 -16.90 0.62 -3.68
CA SER A 109 -18.31 0.77 -4.01
C SER A 109 -18.89 2.07 -3.47
N ASN A 110 -19.76 2.70 -4.25
CA ASN A 110 -20.51 3.89 -3.84
C ASN A 110 -21.52 3.63 -2.72
N THR A 111 -21.75 2.37 -2.39
CA THR A 111 -22.60 1.97 -1.27
C THR A 111 -22.05 2.48 0.06
N PHE A 112 -20.74 2.63 0.18
CA PHE A 112 -20.08 3.00 1.43
C PHE A 112 -19.71 4.48 1.43
N GLU A 113 -19.86 5.11 2.59
CA GLU A 113 -19.59 6.55 2.75
C GLU A 113 -18.10 6.81 3.01
N MET A 114 -17.63 7.95 2.49
CA MET A 114 -16.21 8.31 2.56
C MET A 114 -15.74 8.78 3.93
N HIS A 115 -16.63 9.21 4.79
CA HIS A 115 -16.24 9.81 6.06
C HIS A 115 -15.70 8.80 7.08
N ASP A 116 -16.00 7.52 6.91
CA ASP A 116 -15.52 6.48 7.81
C ASP A 116 -14.64 5.48 7.07
N ILE A 117 -13.33 5.63 7.24
CA ILE A 117 -12.34 4.72 6.67
C ILE A 117 -11.45 4.10 7.75
N THR A 118 -12.02 3.90 8.96
CA THR A 118 -11.35 3.12 9.99
C THR A 118 -11.24 1.65 9.56
N LEU A 119 -10.45 0.87 10.26
CA LEU A 119 -10.12 -0.50 9.85
C LEU A 119 -11.35 -1.37 9.56
N GLN A 120 -12.43 -1.21 10.32
CA GLN A 120 -13.66 -1.99 10.12
C GLN A 120 -14.35 -1.69 8.79
N TRP A 121 -14.05 -0.56 8.17
CA TRP A 121 -14.61 -0.15 6.88
C TRP A 121 -13.64 -0.38 5.73
N THR A 122 -12.87 -1.45 5.82
CA THR A 122 -11.88 -1.82 4.83
C THR A 122 -12.06 -3.26 4.38
N ALA A 123 -11.44 -3.60 3.26
CA ALA A 123 -11.37 -4.98 2.78
C ALA A 123 -9.96 -5.29 2.31
N GLU A 124 -9.56 -6.55 2.47
CA GLU A 124 -8.30 -7.06 1.96
C GLU A 124 -8.57 -7.78 0.65
N ILE A 125 -7.86 -7.37 -0.40
CA ILE A 125 -8.04 -7.90 -1.75
C ILE A 125 -6.71 -8.40 -2.31
N SER A 126 -6.76 -9.16 -3.39
CA SER A 126 -5.55 -9.62 -4.07
C SER A 126 -4.89 -8.50 -4.87
N MET A 127 -3.64 -8.71 -5.27
CA MET A 127 -2.95 -7.77 -6.16
C MET A 127 -3.69 -7.64 -7.49
N GLU A 128 -4.22 -8.73 -8.03
CA GLU A 128 -4.99 -8.74 -9.26
C GLU A 128 -6.25 -7.88 -9.15
N ALA A 129 -6.98 -8.05 -8.05
CA ALA A 129 -8.17 -7.24 -7.79
C ALA A 129 -7.82 -5.75 -7.64
N PHE A 130 -6.72 -5.46 -6.97
CA PHE A 130 -6.25 -4.09 -6.83
C PHE A 130 -5.89 -3.47 -8.18
N ALA A 131 -5.24 -4.24 -9.07
CA ALA A 131 -4.92 -3.75 -10.41
C ALA A 131 -6.20 -3.39 -11.19
N ASP A 132 -7.24 -4.21 -11.08
CA ASP A 132 -8.53 -3.90 -11.70
C ASP A 132 -9.13 -2.62 -11.12
N LEU A 133 -9.00 -2.43 -9.80
CA LEU A 133 -9.49 -1.23 -9.13
C LEU A 133 -8.74 0.02 -9.61
N VAL A 134 -7.43 -0.06 -9.79
CA VAL A 134 -6.63 1.05 -10.32
C VAL A 134 -7.11 1.44 -11.71
N LYS A 135 -7.31 0.45 -12.59
CA LYS A 135 -7.80 0.71 -13.95
C LYS A 135 -9.16 1.40 -13.94
N ALA A 136 -10.02 1.06 -12.98
CA ALA A 136 -11.35 1.64 -12.88
C ALA A 136 -11.35 3.06 -12.31
N THR A 137 -10.26 3.48 -11.67
CA THR A 137 -10.18 4.78 -10.99
C THR A 137 -9.33 5.82 -11.73
N VAL A 138 -8.81 5.48 -12.89
CA VAL A 138 -8.07 6.44 -13.73
C VAL A 138 -8.97 7.11 -14.76
#